data_d5e0628d47484fa16f31801685cc8c1d
#
_entry.id   d5e0628d47484fa16f31801685cc8c1d
#
_cell.length_a   1.000
_cell.length_b   1.000
_cell.length_c   1.000
_cell.angle_alpha   90.00
_cell.angle_beta   90.00
_cell.angle_gamma   90.00
#
_symmetry.space_group_name_H-M   'P 1'
#
loop_
_entity.id
_entity.type
_entity.pdbx_description
1 polymer ?
#
loop_
_entity_poly.entity_id
_entity_poly.type
_entity_poly.pdbx_seq_one_letter_code
_entity_poly.pdbx_strand_id
1 'polypeptide(L)'
;MSRELGDVYKRQVYHMTKNKYGLPHHHGNDEERIISRLPSQETIDDVSILLKQLSDPTRLKIFWILCHMEECVINIAAIMDMSSPAISHHLRLLKACGLITSRRNGKEMYYKAADTEIVSELHYAIDKIAAITCPD
;
A
#
# COMPACT_ATOMS: atom_id res chain seq x y z
N MET A 1 42.52 35.52 -3.39
CA MET A 1 42.40 34.08 -3.69
C MET A 1 42.15 33.20 -2.47
N SER A 2 42.76 33.51 -1.36
CA SER A 2 42.61 32.67 -0.16
C SER A 2 41.29 32.84 0.62
N ARG A 3 40.60 33.99 0.50
CA ARG A 3 39.33 34.23 1.24
C ARG A 3 38.12 33.49 0.61
N GLU A 4 38.02 33.47 -0.70
CA GLU A 4 36.90 32.80 -1.39
C GLU A 4 36.96 31.28 -1.27
N LEU A 5 38.16 30.69 -1.36
CA LEU A 5 38.38 29.25 -1.14
C LEU A 5 38.13 28.86 0.29
N GLY A 6 38.50 29.69 1.27
CA GLY A 6 38.22 29.46 2.68
C GLY A 6 36.75 29.52 3.01
N ASP A 7 35.98 30.41 2.37
CA ASP A 7 34.54 30.55 2.58
C ASP A 7 33.75 29.40 1.95
N VAL A 8 34.17 28.92 0.78
CA VAL A 8 33.61 27.74 0.14
C VAL A 8 33.88 26.49 0.98
N TYR A 9 35.12 26.35 1.47
CA TYR A 9 35.51 25.24 2.34
C TYR A 9 34.75 25.28 3.67
N LYS A 10 34.64 26.44 4.30
CA LYS A 10 33.87 26.62 5.54
C LYS A 10 32.39 26.32 5.35
N ARG A 11 31.80 26.73 4.22
CA ARG A 11 30.41 26.38 3.86
C ARG A 11 30.26 24.87 3.68
N GLN A 12 31.17 24.20 3.00
CA GLN A 12 31.16 22.77 2.79
C GLN A 12 31.27 22.00 4.12
N VAL A 13 32.21 22.38 4.98
CA VAL A 13 32.39 21.79 6.31
C VAL A 13 31.20 22.09 7.21
N TYR A 14 30.61 23.30 7.11
CA TYR A 14 29.41 23.67 7.87
C TYR A 14 28.18 22.84 7.46
N HIS A 15 28.01 22.56 6.15
CA HIS A 15 27.00 21.67 5.65
C HIS A 15 27.25 20.22 6.05
N MET A 16 28.48 19.73 6.00
CA MET A 16 28.85 18.38 6.44
C MET A 16 28.62 18.16 7.93
N THR A 17 28.86 19.17 8.77
CA THR A 17 28.66 19.05 10.22
C THR A 17 27.21 19.19 10.66
N LYS A 18 26.36 19.85 9.87
CA LYS A 18 24.92 20.01 10.16
C LYS A 18 24.03 19.01 9.46
N ASN A 19 24.52 18.33 8.44
CA ASN A 19 23.72 17.38 7.67
C ASN A 19 23.80 15.99 8.33
N LYS A 20 22.91 15.73 9.26
CA LYS A 20 22.80 14.46 9.98
C LYS A 20 22.69 13.25 9.06
N TYR A 21 22.15 13.42 7.86
CA TYR A 21 21.87 12.35 6.91
C TYR A 21 22.87 12.28 5.74
N GLY A 22 23.90 13.15 5.73
CA GLY A 22 24.95 13.13 4.71
C GLY A 22 24.47 13.47 3.31
N LEU A 23 23.42 14.30 3.17
CA LEU A 23 22.87 14.68 1.89
C LEU A 23 23.89 15.49 1.07
N PRO A 24 24.15 15.15 -0.23
CA PRO A 24 25.11 15.85 -1.06
C PRO A 24 24.73 17.30 -1.37
N HIS A 25 23.43 17.59 -1.36
CA HIS A 25 22.89 18.92 -1.63
C HIS A 25 21.91 19.32 -0.53
N HIS A 26 21.76 20.61 -0.31
CA HIS A 26 20.81 21.17 0.64
C HIS A 26 19.83 22.09 -0.09
N HIS A 27 18.55 21.71 -0.10
CA HIS A 27 17.51 22.41 -0.85
C HIS A 27 16.44 23.08 0.02
N GLY A 28 16.56 23.00 1.35
CA GLY A 28 15.62 23.64 2.27
C GLY A 28 15.83 23.21 3.72
N ASN A 29 15.08 23.84 4.61
CA ASN A 29 15.20 23.60 6.04
C ASN A 29 14.35 22.41 6.54
N ASP A 30 13.52 21.84 5.66
CA ASP A 30 12.57 20.77 6.02
C ASP A 30 13.09 19.36 5.77
N GLU A 31 14.22 19.22 5.08
CA GLU A 31 14.76 17.91 4.69
C GLU A 31 14.97 16.99 5.90
N GLU A 32 15.68 17.47 6.91
CA GLU A 32 15.95 16.68 8.12
C GLU A 32 14.66 16.33 8.86
N ARG A 33 13.71 17.25 8.92
CA ARG A 33 12.42 17.02 9.56
C ARG A 33 11.64 15.92 8.86
N ILE A 34 11.62 15.93 7.53
CA ILE A 34 10.92 14.93 6.73
C ILE A 34 11.62 13.57 6.84
N ILE A 35 12.94 13.55 6.69
CA ILE A 35 13.72 12.30 6.76
C ILE A 35 13.61 11.65 8.14
N SER A 36 13.58 12.46 9.20
CA SER A 36 13.42 11.95 10.57
C SER A 36 12.07 11.28 10.83
N ARG A 37 11.09 11.52 9.98
CA ARG A 37 9.74 10.93 10.04
C ARG A 37 9.52 9.76 9.10
N LEU A 38 10.55 9.38 8.34
CA LEU A 38 10.46 8.19 7.51
C LEU A 38 10.12 6.98 8.38
N PRO A 39 9.14 6.16 7.97
CA PRO A 39 8.89 4.89 8.63
C PRO A 39 10.14 4.01 8.61
N SER A 40 10.21 3.08 9.54
CA SER A 40 11.26 2.06 9.53
C SER A 40 11.23 1.24 8.24
N GLN A 41 12.35 0.63 7.89
CA GLN A 41 12.41 -0.26 6.72
C GLN A 41 11.40 -1.41 6.85
N GLU A 42 11.23 -1.97 8.03
CA GLU A 42 10.24 -3.01 8.31
C GLU A 42 8.82 -2.53 7.98
N THR A 43 8.45 -1.34 8.45
CA THR A 43 7.14 -0.75 8.14
C THR A 43 6.96 -0.52 6.64
N ILE A 44 7.98 -0.02 5.95
CA ILE A 44 7.95 0.18 4.50
C ILE A 44 7.75 -1.16 3.77
N ASP A 45 8.45 -2.20 4.20
CA ASP A 45 8.33 -3.54 3.62
C ASP A 45 6.91 -4.11 3.81
N ASP A 46 6.32 -3.97 4.98
CA ASP A 46 4.96 -4.40 5.29
C ASP A 46 3.92 -3.69 4.40
N VAL A 47 4.03 -2.38 4.28
CA VAL A 47 3.16 -1.59 3.39
C VAL A 47 3.34 -2.02 1.93
N SER A 48 4.57 -2.23 1.51
CA SER A 48 4.90 -2.67 0.15
C SER A 48 4.29 -4.03 -0.18
N ILE A 49 4.37 -4.99 0.74
CA ILE A 49 3.77 -6.33 0.58
C ILE A 49 2.26 -6.21 0.40
N LEU A 50 1.59 -5.40 1.22
CA LEU A 50 0.15 -5.19 1.13
C LEU A 50 -0.25 -4.57 -0.21
N LEU A 51 0.41 -3.51 -0.63
CA LEU A 51 0.11 -2.82 -1.88
C LEU A 51 0.43 -3.70 -3.10
N LYS A 52 1.43 -4.55 -3.02
CA LYS A 52 1.75 -5.53 -4.07
C LYS A 52 0.59 -6.47 -4.35
N GLN A 53 -0.16 -6.88 -3.32
CA GLN A 53 -1.32 -7.76 -3.52
C GLN A 53 -2.41 -7.05 -4.35
N LEU A 54 -2.60 -5.76 -4.17
CA LEU A 54 -3.57 -4.97 -4.91
C LEU A 54 -3.04 -4.45 -6.26
N SER A 55 -1.78 -4.63 -6.57
CA SER A 55 -1.22 -4.26 -7.88
C SER A 55 -1.58 -5.25 -9.00
N ASP A 56 -2.02 -6.45 -8.66
CA ASP A 56 -2.54 -7.42 -9.62
C ASP A 56 -3.99 -7.07 -10.00
N PRO A 57 -4.31 -6.89 -11.29
CA PRO A 57 -5.66 -6.45 -11.70
C PRO A 57 -6.77 -7.41 -11.27
N THR A 58 -6.52 -8.71 -11.32
CA THR A 58 -7.48 -9.73 -10.90
C THR A 58 -7.79 -9.63 -9.41
N ARG A 59 -6.75 -9.55 -8.57
CA ARG A 59 -6.92 -9.39 -7.12
C ARG A 59 -7.58 -8.06 -6.75
N LEU A 60 -7.21 -6.98 -7.43
CA LEU A 60 -7.83 -5.68 -7.22
C LEU A 60 -9.34 -5.73 -7.48
N LYS A 61 -9.76 -6.36 -8.58
CA LYS A 61 -11.16 -6.53 -8.93
C LYS A 61 -11.91 -7.39 -7.91
N ILE A 62 -11.32 -8.50 -7.49
CA ILE A 62 -11.89 -9.36 -6.43
C ILE A 62 -12.06 -8.56 -5.14
N PHE A 63 -11.03 -7.84 -4.71
CA PHE A 63 -11.08 -7.01 -3.51
C PHE A 63 -12.21 -5.98 -3.58
N TRP A 64 -12.33 -5.27 -4.71
CA TRP A 64 -13.40 -4.29 -4.91
C TRP A 64 -14.80 -4.93 -4.80
N ILE A 65 -15.00 -6.10 -5.42
CA ILE A 65 -16.25 -6.86 -5.32
C ILE A 65 -16.56 -7.17 -3.85
N LEU A 66 -15.58 -7.67 -3.11
CA LEU A 66 -15.76 -8.06 -1.70
C LEU A 66 -15.88 -6.86 -0.75
N CYS A 67 -15.52 -5.67 -1.17
CA CYS A 67 -15.84 -4.44 -0.44
C CYS A 67 -17.35 -4.13 -0.46
N HIS A 68 -18.07 -4.63 -1.45
CA HIS A 68 -19.49 -4.34 -1.65
C HIS A 68 -20.43 -5.49 -1.30
N MET A 69 -19.96 -6.72 -1.36
CA MET A 69 -20.78 -7.90 -1.08
C MET A 69 -19.95 -9.05 -0.55
N GLU A 70 -20.58 -9.89 0.24
CA GLU A 70 -20.03 -11.18 0.66
C GLU A 70 -20.39 -12.23 -0.40
N GLU A 71 -19.39 -13.02 -0.82
CA GLU A 71 -19.57 -14.01 -1.87
C GLU A 71 -18.78 -15.29 -1.66
N CYS A 72 -19.30 -16.40 -2.21
CA CYS A 72 -18.60 -17.68 -2.25
C CYS A 72 -17.67 -17.80 -3.47
N VAL A 73 -16.73 -18.75 -3.40
CA VAL A 73 -15.72 -18.97 -4.45
C VAL A 73 -16.35 -19.20 -5.83
N ILE A 74 -17.41 -20.02 -5.90
CA ILE A 74 -18.07 -20.36 -7.16
C ILE A 74 -18.64 -19.12 -7.84
N ASN A 75 -19.30 -18.26 -7.08
CA ASN A 75 -19.86 -17.02 -7.61
C ASN A 75 -18.77 -16.04 -8.04
N ILE A 76 -17.73 -15.88 -7.24
CA ILE A 76 -16.59 -15.04 -7.61
C ILE A 76 -15.94 -15.55 -8.91
N ALA A 77 -15.75 -16.85 -9.03
CA ALA A 77 -15.20 -17.49 -10.24
C ALA A 77 -16.08 -17.20 -11.47
N ALA A 78 -17.40 -17.29 -11.31
CA ALA A 78 -18.35 -16.96 -12.38
C ALA A 78 -18.28 -15.47 -12.77
N ILE A 79 -18.27 -14.57 -11.81
CA ILE A 79 -18.17 -13.12 -12.05
C ILE A 79 -16.87 -12.77 -12.79
N MET A 80 -15.76 -13.42 -12.41
CA MET A 80 -14.44 -13.17 -12.96
C MET A 80 -14.14 -13.96 -14.23
N ASP A 81 -15.01 -14.89 -14.63
CA ASP A 81 -14.79 -15.83 -15.73
C ASP A 81 -13.46 -16.57 -15.56
N MET A 82 -13.24 -17.11 -14.40
CA MET A 82 -12.01 -17.82 -14.02
C MET A 82 -12.35 -19.13 -13.32
N SER A 83 -11.38 -20.04 -13.26
CA SER A 83 -11.53 -21.29 -12.53
C SER A 83 -11.56 -21.06 -11.01
N SER A 84 -12.28 -21.90 -10.29
CA SER A 84 -12.32 -21.84 -8.81
C SER A 84 -10.94 -22.01 -8.17
N PRO A 85 -10.03 -22.90 -8.65
CA PRO A 85 -8.67 -22.95 -8.12
C PRO A 85 -7.89 -21.66 -8.29
N ALA A 86 -8.02 -20.98 -9.44
CA ALA A 86 -7.36 -19.69 -9.67
C ALA A 86 -7.89 -18.61 -8.72
N ILE A 87 -9.21 -18.52 -8.53
CA ILE A 87 -9.83 -17.62 -7.57
C ILE A 87 -9.37 -17.93 -6.15
N SER A 88 -9.36 -19.19 -5.77
CA SER A 88 -8.91 -19.61 -4.43
C SER A 88 -7.47 -19.20 -4.15
N HIS A 89 -6.60 -19.23 -5.15
CA HIS A 89 -5.23 -18.72 -5.03
C HIS A 89 -5.20 -17.22 -4.70
N HIS A 90 -5.94 -16.42 -5.45
CA HIS A 90 -6.03 -14.98 -5.21
C HIS A 90 -6.65 -14.64 -3.86
N LEU A 91 -7.71 -15.35 -3.45
CA LEU A 91 -8.35 -15.19 -2.14
C LEU A 91 -7.39 -15.52 -1.00
N ARG A 92 -6.57 -16.55 -1.15
CA ARG A 92 -5.55 -16.91 -0.15
C ARG A 92 -4.55 -15.79 0.07
N LEU A 93 -4.06 -15.16 -1.00
CA LEU A 93 -3.12 -14.04 -0.92
C LEU A 93 -3.76 -12.81 -0.26
N LEU A 94 -4.99 -12.46 -0.63
CA LEU A 94 -5.72 -11.35 -0.03
C LEU A 94 -6.00 -11.59 1.46
N LYS A 95 -6.37 -12.81 1.83
CA LYS A 95 -6.61 -13.18 3.23
C LYS A 95 -5.33 -13.15 4.06
N ALA A 96 -4.21 -13.62 3.50
CA ALA A 96 -2.92 -13.66 4.19
C ALA A 96 -2.42 -12.26 4.59
N CYS A 97 -2.73 -11.21 3.82
CA CYS A 97 -2.36 -9.84 4.16
C CYS A 97 -3.46 -9.06 4.91
N GLY A 98 -4.53 -9.74 5.33
CA GLY A 98 -5.59 -9.14 6.15
C GLY A 98 -6.58 -8.26 5.41
N LEU A 99 -6.62 -8.33 4.07
CA LEU A 99 -7.53 -7.50 3.26
C LEU A 99 -8.95 -8.07 3.20
N ILE A 100 -9.10 -9.38 3.36
CA ILE A 100 -10.39 -10.07 3.36
C ILE A 100 -10.47 -11.04 4.52
N THR A 101 -11.69 -11.38 4.90
CA THR A 101 -12.01 -12.43 5.87
C THR A 101 -12.91 -13.49 5.24
N SER A 102 -12.98 -14.64 5.86
CA SER A 102 -13.81 -15.74 5.39
C SER A 102 -14.62 -16.35 6.53
N ARG A 103 -15.77 -16.87 6.19
CA ARG A 103 -16.58 -17.68 7.09
C ARG A 103 -17.17 -18.88 6.34
N ARG A 104 -17.37 -19.97 7.06
CA ARG A 104 -18.07 -21.13 6.51
C ARG A 104 -19.57 -21.02 6.78
N ASN A 105 -20.35 -21.28 5.74
CA ASN A 105 -21.80 -21.44 5.86
C ASN A 105 -22.22 -22.69 5.07
N GLY A 106 -22.51 -23.77 5.81
CA GLY A 106 -22.78 -25.07 5.21
C GLY A 106 -21.56 -25.64 4.51
N LYS A 107 -21.69 -25.95 3.22
CA LYS A 107 -20.61 -26.47 2.37
C LYS A 107 -19.78 -25.38 1.71
N GLU A 108 -20.22 -24.12 1.82
CA GLU A 108 -19.61 -22.99 1.11
C GLU A 108 -18.75 -22.14 2.04
N MET A 109 -17.64 -21.66 1.52
CA MET A 109 -16.86 -20.60 2.13
C MET A 109 -17.24 -19.26 1.51
N TYR A 110 -17.61 -18.32 2.37
CA TYR A 110 -17.94 -16.95 2.00
C TYR A 110 -16.78 -16.02 2.35
N TYR A 111 -16.52 -15.09 1.48
CA TYR A 111 -15.46 -14.08 1.64
C TYR A 111 -16.06 -12.69 1.59
N LYS A 112 -15.50 -11.78 2.37
CA LYS A 112 -15.82 -10.35 2.35
C LYS A 112 -14.59 -9.53 2.67
N ALA A 113 -14.59 -8.26 2.33
CA ALA A 113 -13.55 -7.33 2.77
C ALA A 113 -13.48 -7.31 4.30
N ALA A 114 -12.27 -7.22 4.85
CA ALA A 114 -12.09 -7.13 6.29
C ALA A 114 -12.67 -5.82 6.82
N ASP A 115 -13.31 -5.89 7.99
CA ASP A 115 -13.89 -4.72 8.65
C ASP A 115 -12.81 -4.00 9.47
N THR A 116 -11.90 -3.34 8.77
CA THR A 116 -10.79 -2.59 9.34
C THR A 116 -10.71 -1.19 8.72
N GLU A 117 -10.12 -0.27 9.46
CA GLU A 117 -9.89 1.10 8.97
C GLU A 117 -9.02 1.11 7.70
N ILE A 118 -7.96 0.28 7.66
CA ILE A 118 -7.07 0.18 6.49
C ILE A 118 -7.84 -0.23 5.25
N VAL A 119 -8.72 -1.23 5.34
CA VAL A 119 -9.53 -1.70 4.21
C VAL A 119 -10.50 -0.61 3.75
N SER A 120 -11.13 0.10 4.66
CA SER A 120 -12.00 1.24 4.35
C SER A 120 -11.23 2.35 3.60
N GLU A 121 -10.05 2.70 4.08
CA GLU A 121 -9.19 3.71 3.43
C GLU A 121 -8.71 3.26 2.05
N LEU A 122 -8.32 2.00 1.88
CA LEU A 122 -7.93 1.43 0.60
C LEU A 122 -9.09 1.44 -0.40
N HIS A 123 -10.28 1.06 0.02
CA HIS A 123 -11.49 1.09 -0.80
C HIS A 123 -11.77 2.52 -1.28
N TYR A 124 -11.74 3.48 -0.36
CA TYR A 124 -11.92 4.89 -0.68
C TYR A 124 -10.87 5.39 -1.69
N ALA A 125 -9.61 5.05 -1.48
CA ALA A 125 -8.52 5.44 -2.39
C ALA A 125 -8.70 4.85 -3.79
N ILE A 126 -9.09 3.58 -3.89
CA ILE A 126 -9.36 2.92 -5.17
C ILE A 126 -10.49 3.62 -5.92
N ASP A 127 -11.58 3.93 -5.24
CA ASP A 127 -12.73 4.63 -5.83
C ASP A 127 -12.36 6.04 -6.30
N LYS A 128 -11.55 6.75 -5.53
CA LYS A 128 -11.05 8.08 -5.89
C LYS A 128 -10.14 8.04 -7.12
N ILE A 129 -9.20 7.10 -7.17
CA ILE A 129 -8.28 6.94 -8.30
C ILE A 129 -9.06 6.57 -9.57
N ALA A 130 -10.02 5.68 -9.45
CA ALA A 130 -10.84 5.21 -10.57
C ALA A 130 -11.97 6.15 -10.94
N ALA A 131 -12.26 7.17 -10.12
CA ALA A 131 -13.43 8.04 -10.23
C ALA A 131 -14.74 7.24 -10.27
N ILE A 132 -14.79 6.14 -9.50
CA ILE A 132 -15.96 5.27 -9.39
C ILE A 132 -16.84 5.77 -8.25
N THR A 133 -18.13 5.89 -8.49
CA THR A 133 -19.11 6.08 -7.42
C THR A 133 -19.56 4.70 -6.95
N CYS A 134 -19.44 4.44 -5.65
CA CYS A 134 -19.88 3.18 -5.07
C CYS A 134 -21.42 3.05 -5.20
N PRO A 135 -21.92 1.87 -5.57
CA PRO A 135 -23.37 1.61 -5.52
C PRO A 135 -23.87 1.66 -4.07
N ASP A 136 -25.01 2.26 -3.88
CA ASP A 136 -25.72 2.34 -2.60
C ASP A 136 -26.24 0.98 -2.13
#